data_60ee17758f273d2ef860bd857596ac5c
#
_entry.id   60ee17758f273d2ef860bd857596ac5c
#
_cell.length_a   1.000
_cell.length_b   1.000
_cell.length_c   1.000
_cell.angle_alpha   90.00
_cell.angle_beta   90.00
_cell.angle_gamma   90.00
#
_symmetry.space_group_name_H-M   'P 1'
#
loop_
_entity.id
_entity.type
_entity.pdbx_description
1 polymer ?
#
loop_
_entity_poly.entity_id
_entity_poly.type
_entity_poly.pdbx_seq_one_letter_code
_entity_poly.pdbx_strand_id
1 'polypeptide(L)'
;RATVLGLAKEVAELPQLDSAAAVLTPLTDGLRHARQATTATPSGPGGQTLAQAINAALRHVFENYPQAILFGEDVARKGGVYGVTRGLQKKFGPVRVFDTILDEQSILGVALGAGLNGLLPIPEIQYLAYVHNALDQIRGEGATLPFFSNGQYHNPAVIRIAGYCYQKGFGGHFHNDNSVAALLDIPGLIEASPSHPDDAFAALCACAHAAATTGALCLFLEPI
;
A
#
# COMPACT_ATOMS: atom_id res chain seq x y z
N ARG A 1 -32.69 1.43 25.46
CA ARG A 1 -33.04 0.13 24.78
C ARG A 1 -34.13 0.33 23.73
N ALA A 2 -35.22 1.01 24.02
CA ALA A 2 -36.31 1.27 23.06
C ALA A 2 -35.82 2.04 21.82
N THR A 3 -34.99 3.06 21.99
CA THR A 3 -34.40 3.86 20.91
C THR A 3 -33.54 2.99 20.00
N VAL A 4 -32.70 2.12 20.57
CA VAL A 4 -31.83 1.23 19.78
C VAL A 4 -32.66 0.22 18.97
N LEU A 5 -33.75 -0.33 19.53
CA LEU A 5 -34.65 -1.23 18.81
C LEU A 5 -35.42 -0.50 17.70
N GLY A 6 -35.77 0.79 17.89
CA GLY A 6 -36.39 1.61 16.87
C GLY A 6 -35.44 1.82 15.68
N LEU A 7 -34.22 2.26 15.95
CA LEU A 7 -33.18 2.44 14.91
C LEU A 7 -32.84 1.13 14.19
N ALA A 8 -32.77 0.02 14.91
CA ALA A 8 -32.51 -1.29 14.30
C ALA A 8 -33.60 -1.70 13.30
N LYS A 9 -34.88 -1.38 13.60
CA LYS A 9 -35.98 -1.62 12.66
C LYS A 9 -35.89 -0.72 11.44
N GLU A 10 -35.62 0.56 11.64
CA GLU A 10 -35.44 1.53 10.52
C GLU A 10 -34.29 1.07 9.60
N VAL A 11 -33.15 0.68 10.17
CA VAL A 11 -32.00 0.18 9.39
C VAL A 11 -32.34 -1.10 8.64
N ALA A 12 -33.11 -2.01 9.22
CA ALA A 12 -33.52 -3.25 8.57
C ALA A 12 -34.46 -3.03 7.36
N GLU A 13 -35.12 -1.87 7.30
CA GLU A 13 -36.01 -1.47 6.20
C GLU A 13 -35.29 -0.69 5.09
N LEU A 14 -34.00 -0.34 5.29
CA LEU A 14 -33.22 0.36 4.26
C LEU A 14 -33.06 -0.52 3.00
N PRO A 15 -33.03 0.10 1.80
CA PRO A 15 -32.79 -0.63 0.57
C PRO A 15 -31.49 -1.46 0.65
N GLN A 16 -31.56 -2.71 0.22
CA GLN A 16 -30.39 -3.56 0.08
C GLN A 16 -29.60 -3.19 -1.18
N LEU A 17 -28.33 -3.52 -1.22
CA LEU A 17 -27.51 -3.42 -2.44
C LEU A 17 -28.03 -4.45 -3.45
N ASP A 18 -28.67 -3.97 -4.51
CA ASP A 18 -29.39 -4.78 -5.49
C ASP A 18 -28.67 -4.97 -6.83
N SER A 19 -27.51 -4.33 -7.00
CA SER A 19 -26.75 -4.39 -8.24
C SER A 19 -25.25 -4.51 -7.99
N ALA A 20 -24.55 -5.16 -8.91
CA ALA A 20 -23.08 -5.22 -8.90
C ALA A 20 -22.47 -3.81 -8.94
N ALA A 21 -23.09 -2.88 -9.66
CA ALA A 21 -22.62 -1.50 -9.71
C ALA A 21 -22.67 -0.83 -8.33
N ALA A 22 -23.75 -0.99 -7.58
CA ALA A 22 -23.88 -0.45 -6.22
C ALA A 22 -22.83 -1.02 -5.26
N VAL A 23 -22.56 -2.32 -5.35
CA VAL A 23 -21.51 -2.99 -4.55
C VAL A 23 -20.13 -2.49 -4.90
N LEU A 24 -19.83 -2.30 -6.20
CA LEU A 24 -18.49 -1.96 -6.68
C LEU A 24 -18.18 -0.46 -6.60
N THR A 25 -19.18 0.41 -6.57
CA THR A 25 -18.97 1.88 -6.61
C THR A 25 -17.93 2.37 -5.58
N PRO A 26 -17.96 1.99 -4.30
CA PRO A 26 -16.97 2.46 -3.32
C PRO A 26 -15.55 1.93 -3.56
N LEU A 27 -15.39 0.86 -4.37
CA LEU A 27 -14.12 0.17 -4.57
C LEU A 27 -13.43 0.53 -5.90
N THR A 28 -14.18 1.03 -6.89
CA THR A 28 -13.67 1.18 -8.27
C THR A 28 -12.97 2.49 -8.56
N ASP A 29 -13.18 3.53 -7.76
CA ASP A 29 -12.62 4.86 -8.05
C ASP A 29 -11.10 4.87 -7.94
N GLY A 30 -10.51 4.21 -6.94
CA GLY A 30 -9.07 4.06 -6.79
C GLY A 30 -8.42 3.38 -8.00
N LEU A 31 -9.01 2.28 -8.47
CA LEU A 31 -8.51 1.55 -9.62
C LEU A 31 -8.54 2.37 -10.93
N ARG A 32 -9.60 3.16 -11.12
CA ARG A 32 -9.72 4.03 -12.29
C ARG A 32 -8.62 5.10 -12.31
N HIS A 33 -8.35 5.74 -11.18
CA HIS A 33 -7.30 6.76 -11.05
C HIS A 33 -5.90 6.16 -11.19
N ALA A 34 -5.64 4.99 -10.63
CA ALA A 34 -4.37 4.29 -10.81
C ALA A 34 -4.08 4.00 -12.29
N ARG A 35 -5.08 3.56 -13.05
CA ARG A 35 -4.96 3.32 -14.50
C ARG A 35 -4.69 4.62 -15.29
N GLN A 36 -5.27 5.73 -14.90
CA GLN A 36 -5.04 7.03 -15.55
C GLN A 36 -3.63 7.57 -15.27
N ALA A 37 -3.13 7.38 -14.04
CA ALA A 37 -1.80 7.83 -13.64
C ALA A 37 -0.67 7.08 -14.35
N THR A 38 -0.88 5.81 -14.76
CA THR A 38 0.12 5.01 -15.49
C THR A 38 0.36 5.46 -16.93
N THR A 39 -0.44 6.35 -17.48
CA THR A 39 -0.26 6.86 -18.86
C THR A 39 0.81 7.94 -19.01
N ALA A 40 1.28 8.52 -17.91
CA ALA A 40 2.38 9.49 -17.91
C ALA A 40 3.67 8.80 -17.43
N THR A 41 4.38 8.14 -18.34
CA THR A 41 5.65 7.47 -18.02
C THR A 41 6.80 8.47 -17.99
N PRO A 42 7.35 8.82 -16.83
CA PRO A 42 8.72 9.29 -16.79
C PRO A 42 9.62 8.08 -16.99
N SER A 43 10.26 7.96 -18.13
CA SER A 43 11.33 7.00 -18.30
C SER A 43 12.45 7.32 -17.34
N GLY A 44 12.74 6.39 -16.40
CA GLY A 44 13.95 6.49 -15.60
C GLY A 44 15.20 6.47 -16.49
N PRO A 45 16.34 6.98 -16.03
CA PRO A 45 17.57 6.88 -16.79
C PRO A 45 17.91 5.40 -17.02
N GLY A 46 18.05 4.97 -18.26
CA GLY A 46 18.33 3.59 -18.65
C GLY A 46 19.54 2.99 -17.89
N GLY A 47 19.49 1.69 -17.63
CA GLY A 47 20.55 0.96 -16.93
C GLY A 47 20.45 0.93 -15.41
N GLN A 48 19.32 1.33 -14.84
CA GLN A 48 19.06 1.21 -13.39
C GLN A 48 18.65 -0.20 -13.00
N THR A 49 18.97 -0.60 -11.76
CA THR A 49 18.35 -1.76 -11.12
C THR A 49 16.95 -1.43 -10.65
N LEU A 50 16.13 -2.47 -10.41
CA LEU A 50 14.78 -2.30 -9.87
C LEU A 50 14.80 -1.50 -8.55
N ALA A 51 15.71 -1.86 -7.62
CA ALA A 51 15.88 -1.15 -6.35
C ALA A 51 16.22 0.34 -6.52
N GLN A 52 17.03 0.69 -7.52
CA GLN A 52 17.35 2.08 -7.83
C GLN A 52 16.14 2.84 -8.39
N ALA A 53 15.37 2.21 -9.26
CA ALA A 53 14.15 2.80 -9.82
C ALA A 53 13.09 3.05 -8.73
N ILE A 54 12.89 2.09 -7.82
CA ILE A 54 11.99 2.26 -6.66
C ILE A 54 12.49 3.37 -5.73
N ASN A 55 13.80 3.45 -5.45
CA ASN A 55 14.37 4.54 -4.67
C ASN A 55 14.12 5.91 -5.31
N ALA A 56 14.28 6.00 -6.63
CA ALA A 56 14.00 7.22 -7.38
C ALA A 56 12.51 7.60 -7.33
N ALA A 57 11.61 6.62 -7.46
CA ALA A 57 10.17 6.82 -7.33
C ALA A 57 9.79 7.31 -5.92
N LEU A 58 10.35 6.70 -4.87
CA LEU A 58 10.14 7.14 -3.49
C LEU A 58 10.59 8.60 -3.29
N ARG A 59 11.76 8.98 -3.83
CA ARG A 59 12.22 10.37 -3.80
C ARG A 59 11.21 11.30 -4.46
N HIS A 60 10.74 10.94 -5.65
CA HIS A 60 9.74 11.71 -6.39
C HIS A 60 8.45 11.87 -5.58
N VAL A 61 7.94 10.78 -4.98
CA VAL A 61 6.75 10.81 -4.12
C VAL A 61 6.96 11.76 -2.94
N PHE A 62 8.09 11.66 -2.23
CA PHE A 62 8.39 12.53 -1.09
C PHE A 62 8.55 14.01 -1.45
N GLU A 63 9.00 14.31 -2.65
CA GLU A 63 9.12 15.68 -3.17
C GLU A 63 7.76 16.28 -3.54
N ASN A 64 6.82 15.46 -4.00
CA ASN A 64 5.51 15.91 -4.47
C ASN A 64 4.40 15.78 -3.41
N TYR A 65 4.58 14.93 -2.39
CA TYR A 65 3.60 14.70 -1.32
C TYR A 65 4.22 15.00 0.04
N PRO A 66 4.11 16.24 0.56
CA PRO A 66 4.66 16.61 1.87
C PRO A 66 4.17 15.75 3.02
N GLN A 67 2.95 15.22 2.93
CA GLN A 67 2.33 14.33 3.90
C GLN A 67 2.80 12.87 3.82
N ALA A 68 3.68 12.52 2.85
CA ALA A 68 4.19 11.15 2.73
C ALA A 68 5.13 10.82 3.90
N ILE A 69 4.92 9.65 4.50
CA ILE A 69 5.76 9.05 5.53
C ILE A 69 6.12 7.61 5.13
N LEU A 70 7.36 7.20 5.38
CA LEU A 70 7.85 5.86 5.10
C LEU A 70 8.39 5.25 6.37
N PHE A 71 7.95 4.05 6.68
CA PHE A 71 8.36 3.34 7.89
C PHE A 71 8.27 1.83 7.71
N GLY A 72 8.97 1.12 8.57
CA GLY A 72 9.10 -0.33 8.56
C GLY A 72 10.37 -0.73 9.29
N GLU A 73 10.77 -1.98 9.16
CA GLU A 73 12.02 -2.47 9.72
C GLU A 73 13.20 -2.03 8.85
N ASP A 74 14.26 -1.50 9.48
CA ASP A 74 15.53 -1.18 8.81
C ASP A 74 15.43 -0.18 7.62
N VAL A 75 14.31 0.50 7.43
CA VAL A 75 14.07 1.40 6.28
C VAL A 75 14.77 2.73 6.40
N ALA A 76 15.10 3.15 7.61
CA ALA A 76 15.67 4.45 7.91
C ALA A 76 17.18 4.51 7.61
N ARG A 77 18.01 4.41 8.63
CA ARG A 77 19.46 4.57 8.51
C ARG A 77 20.12 3.48 7.67
N LYS A 78 19.67 2.23 7.83
CA LYS A 78 20.16 1.08 7.07
C LYS A 78 19.81 1.17 5.59
N GLY A 79 18.65 1.70 5.28
CA GLY A 79 18.21 1.92 3.90
C GLY A 79 17.49 0.72 3.28
N GLY A 80 16.88 -0.13 4.10
CA GLY A 80 16.18 -1.35 3.69
C GLY A 80 17.12 -2.51 3.39
N VAL A 81 16.58 -3.72 3.36
CA VAL A 81 17.37 -4.96 3.14
C VAL A 81 18.08 -4.95 1.79
N TYR A 82 17.41 -4.47 0.75
CA TYR A 82 17.95 -4.39 -0.61
C TYR A 82 18.43 -2.98 -0.99
N GLY A 83 18.52 -2.07 -0.03
CA GLY A 83 18.98 -0.70 -0.26
C GLY A 83 17.96 0.20 -0.95
N VAL A 84 16.71 -0.22 -1.03
CA VAL A 84 15.61 0.50 -1.71
C VAL A 84 15.35 1.88 -1.10
N THR A 85 15.47 2.00 0.22
CA THR A 85 15.21 3.25 0.95
C THR A 85 16.49 4.03 1.29
N ARG A 86 17.64 3.61 0.74
CA ARG A 86 18.95 4.21 1.04
C ARG A 86 18.97 5.73 0.81
N GLY A 87 19.37 6.44 1.85
CA GLY A 87 19.55 7.90 1.80
C GLY A 87 18.27 8.72 1.95
N LEU A 88 17.09 8.08 2.01
CA LEU A 88 15.81 8.80 2.16
C LEU A 88 15.72 9.51 3.51
N GLN A 89 16.06 8.82 4.61
CA GLN A 89 16.05 9.48 5.94
C GLN A 89 17.00 10.67 6.00
N LYS A 90 18.19 10.56 5.41
CA LYS A 90 19.15 11.69 5.37
C LYS A 90 18.57 12.89 4.61
N LYS A 91 17.80 12.65 3.54
CA LYS A 91 17.23 13.70 2.70
C LYS A 91 15.97 14.32 3.29
N PHE A 92 15.04 13.49 3.80
CA PHE A 92 13.70 13.92 4.18
C PHE A 92 13.46 13.99 5.71
N GLY A 93 14.44 13.56 6.50
CA GLY A 93 14.43 13.64 7.95
C GLY A 93 13.77 12.44 8.64
N PRO A 94 14.05 12.25 9.95
CA PRO A 94 13.59 11.10 10.72
C PRO A 94 12.08 11.15 11.05
N VAL A 95 11.44 12.30 10.93
CA VAL A 95 9.98 12.42 11.12
C VAL A 95 9.22 11.80 9.96
N ARG A 96 9.80 11.82 8.76
CA ARG A 96 9.16 11.29 7.56
C ARG A 96 9.65 9.90 7.18
N VAL A 97 10.87 9.51 7.59
CA VAL A 97 11.44 8.19 7.30
C VAL A 97 12.03 7.63 8.58
N PHE A 98 11.42 6.58 9.12
CA PHE A 98 11.79 6.04 10.43
C PHE A 98 11.61 4.53 10.53
N ASP A 99 12.38 3.91 11.42
CA ASP A 99 12.26 2.49 11.73
C ASP A 99 11.14 2.25 12.75
N THR A 100 10.50 1.10 12.67
CA THR A 100 9.48 0.62 13.60
C THR A 100 9.98 -0.60 14.38
N ILE A 101 9.16 -1.06 15.31
CA ILE A 101 9.33 -2.40 15.89
C ILE A 101 9.09 -3.47 14.83
N LEU A 102 9.61 -4.67 15.05
CA LEU A 102 9.42 -5.85 14.20
C LEU A 102 8.06 -6.48 14.54
N ASP A 103 7.01 -5.94 13.96
CA ASP A 103 5.64 -6.44 14.10
C ASP A 103 4.77 -5.90 12.95
N GLU A 104 4.48 -6.75 11.99
CA GLU A 104 3.77 -6.39 10.76
C GLU A 104 2.34 -5.90 11.02
N GLN A 105 1.68 -6.44 12.05
CA GLN A 105 0.34 -5.96 12.44
C GLN A 105 0.39 -4.52 12.92
N SER A 106 1.37 -4.19 13.77
CA SER A 106 1.58 -2.82 14.25
C SER A 106 1.98 -1.89 13.12
N ILE A 107 2.86 -2.32 12.21
CA ILE A 107 3.28 -1.54 11.05
C ILE A 107 2.06 -1.15 10.21
N LEU A 108 1.22 -2.11 9.83
CA LEU A 108 0.03 -1.82 9.03
C LEU A 108 -1.06 -1.10 9.83
N GLY A 109 -1.25 -1.42 11.10
CA GLY A 109 -2.18 -0.69 11.97
C GLY A 109 -1.84 0.80 12.08
N VAL A 110 -0.55 1.13 12.24
CA VAL A 110 -0.06 2.53 12.20
C VAL A 110 -0.30 3.15 10.84
N ALA A 111 -0.08 2.42 9.73
CA ALA A 111 -0.34 2.93 8.40
C ALA A 111 -1.82 3.30 8.20
N LEU A 112 -2.74 2.41 8.56
CA LEU A 112 -4.18 2.67 8.44
C LEU A 112 -4.59 3.89 9.28
N GLY A 113 -4.14 3.96 10.54
CA GLY A 113 -4.42 5.11 11.40
C GLY A 113 -3.82 6.42 10.89
N ALA A 114 -2.61 6.38 10.33
CA ALA A 114 -1.96 7.55 9.74
C ALA A 114 -2.71 8.03 8.49
N GLY A 115 -3.16 7.10 7.63
CA GLY A 115 -3.97 7.40 6.46
C GLY A 115 -5.28 8.10 6.83
N LEU A 116 -6.00 7.59 7.82
CA LEU A 116 -7.23 8.19 8.33
C LEU A 116 -7.00 9.61 8.89
N ASN A 117 -5.78 9.93 9.33
CA ASN A 117 -5.41 11.25 9.80
C ASN A 117 -4.81 12.17 8.73
N GLY A 118 -4.94 11.82 7.44
CA GLY A 118 -4.56 12.67 6.31
C GLY A 118 -3.08 12.57 5.89
N LEU A 119 -2.33 11.61 6.43
CA LEU A 119 -0.99 11.29 5.93
C LEU A 119 -1.07 10.36 4.72
N LEU A 120 0.03 10.25 3.98
CA LEU A 120 0.24 9.24 2.93
C LEU A 120 1.28 8.23 3.42
N PRO A 121 0.87 7.19 4.14
CA PRO A 121 1.80 6.19 4.65
C PRO A 121 2.30 5.26 3.54
N ILE A 122 3.60 4.98 3.59
CA ILE A 122 4.29 4.03 2.72
C ILE A 122 5.00 3.01 3.63
N PRO A 123 4.24 2.12 4.30
CA PRO A 123 4.83 1.10 5.15
C PRO A 123 5.58 0.05 4.32
N GLU A 124 6.63 -0.53 4.90
CA GLU A 124 7.34 -1.68 4.34
C GLU A 124 7.12 -2.92 5.19
N ILE A 125 6.65 -3.99 4.57
CA ILE A 125 6.76 -5.35 5.07
C ILE A 125 8.02 -5.95 4.43
N GLN A 126 8.94 -6.42 5.25
CA GLN A 126 10.29 -6.71 4.80
C GLN A 126 10.38 -7.86 3.78
N TYR A 127 9.51 -8.87 3.91
CA TYR A 127 9.41 -10.01 3.00
C TYR A 127 7.96 -10.46 2.83
N LEU A 128 7.62 -10.96 1.64
CA LEU A 128 6.26 -11.42 1.32
C LEU A 128 5.75 -12.49 2.28
N ALA A 129 6.60 -13.39 2.74
CA ALA A 129 6.22 -14.42 3.73
C ALA A 129 5.64 -13.83 5.02
N TYR A 130 6.02 -12.62 5.40
CA TYR A 130 5.56 -11.98 6.63
C TYR A 130 4.23 -11.23 6.48
N VAL A 131 3.76 -11.01 5.25
CA VAL A 131 2.46 -10.35 5.02
C VAL A 131 1.31 -11.10 5.69
N HIS A 132 1.43 -12.41 5.84
CA HIS A 132 0.41 -13.24 6.48
C HIS A 132 0.16 -12.84 7.94
N ASN A 133 1.14 -12.28 8.64
CA ASN A 133 0.98 -11.76 10.00
C ASN A 133 0.03 -10.55 10.05
N ALA A 134 -0.09 -9.80 8.96
CA ALA A 134 -0.87 -8.57 8.88
C ALA A 134 -1.95 -8.62 7.78
N LEU A 135 -2.31 -9.82 7.33
CA LEU A 135 -3.29 -10.00 6.25
C LEU A 135 -4.67 -9.46 6.64
N ASP A 136 -5.03 -9.54 7.92
CA ASP A 136 -6.31 -9.03 8.40
C ASP A 136 -6.39 -7.49 8.34
N GLN A 137 -5.29 -6.78 8.63
CA GLN A 137 -5.23 -5.33 8.47
C GLN A 137 -5.42 -4.92 7.01
N ILE A 138 -4.91 -5.71 6.05
CA ILE A 138 -5.09 -5.43 4.62
C ILE A 138 -6.53 -5.72 4.21
N ARG A 139 -7.03 -6.94 4.50
CA ARG A 139 -8.33 -7.43 4.06
C ARG A 139 -9.47 -6.88 4.89
N GLY A 140 -9.38 -7.05 6.22
CA GLY A 140 -10.50 -6.79 7.14
C GLY A 140 -10.78 -5.32 7.35
N GLU A 141 -9.78 -4.46 7.23
CA GLU A 141 -9.88 -3.04 7.52
C GLU A 141 -9.47 -2.18 6.33
N GLY A 142 -8.25 -2.34 5.82
CA GLY A 142 -7.68 -1.46 4.82
C GLY A 142 -8.48 -1.41 3.52
N ALA A 143 -8.70 -2.55 2.89
CA ALA A 143 -9.35 -2.64 1.60
C ALA A 143 -10.88 -2.51 1.67
N THR A 144 -11.51 -2.93 2.77
CA THR A 144 -12.98 -2.99 2.89
C THR A 144 -13.60 -1.76 3.56
N LEU A 145 -12.82 -0.91 4.22
CA LEU A 145 -13.34 0.27 4.91
C LEU A 145 -14.18 1.20 4.01
N PRO A 146 -13.78 1.49 2.75
CA PRO A 146 -14.62 2.29 1.86
C PRO A 146 -16.00 1.68 1.61
N PHE A 147 -16.07 0.35 1.49
CA PHE A 147 -17.34 -0.36 1.30
C PHE A 147 -18.22 -0.27 2.54
N PHE A 148 -17.72 -0.64 3.71
CA PHE A 148 -18.50 -0.67 4.95
C PHE A 148 -18.89 0.72 5.46
N SER A 149 -18.12 1.75 5.12
CA SER A 149 -18.43 3.13 5.46
C SER A 149 -19.24 3.87 4.40
N ASN A 150 -19.66 3.17 3.33
CA ASN A 150 -20.32 3.81 2.18
C ASN A 150 -19.50 4.99 1.61
N GLY A 151 -18.20 4.81 1.47
CA GLY A 151 -17.27 5.82 0.95
C GLY A 151 -16.95 6.98 1.90
N GLN A 152 -17.38 6.91 3.17
CA GLN A 152 -17.11 7.99 4.14
C GLN A 152 -15.67 7.98 4.66
N TYR A 153 -15.05 6.80 4.71
CA TYR A 153 -13.68 6.61 5.18
C TYR A 153 -12.86 5.83 4.17
N HIS A 154 -11.60 6.21 4.05
CA HIS A 154 -10.63 5.60 3.16
C HIS A 154 -9.31 5.35 3.90
N ASN A 155 -8.55 4.37 3.47
CA ASN A 155 -7.24 4.04 4.00
C ASN A 155 -6.15 4.27 2.95
N PRO A 156 -5.77 5.53 2.66
CA PRO A 156 -4.69 5.80 1.72
C PRO A 156 -3.38 5.20 2.23
N ALA A 157 -2.85 4.22 1.52
CA ALA A 157 -1.52 3.68 1.81
C ALA A 157 -0.91 3.01 0.58
N VAL A 158 0.42 2.95 0.54
CA VAL A 158 1.18 2.14 -0.40
C VAL A 158 2.03 1.16 0.40
N ILE A 159 1.51 -0.05 0.60
CA ILE A 159 2.22 -1.12 1.30
C ILE A 159 3.27 -1.68 0.36
N ARG A 160 4.55 -1.53 0.70
CA ARG A 160 5.67 -2.06 -0.06
C ARG A 160 6.11 -3.39 0.54
N ILE A 161 6.35 -4.37 -0.31
CA ILE A 161 6.78 -5.71 0.13
C ILE A 161 7.84 -6.22 -0.83
N ALA A 162 9.02 -6.58 -0.32
CA ALA A 162 9.99 -7.35 -1.08
C ALA A 162 9.40 -8.74 -1.36
N GLY A 163 9.14 -9.02 -2.63
CA GLY A 163 8.37 -10.17 -3.05
C GLY A 163 9.12 -11.11 -3.94
N TYR A 164 8.53 -12.29 -3.98
CA TYR A 164 8.93 -13.44 -4.77
C TYR A 164 10.25 -14.10 -4.34
N CYS A 165 10.58 -15.21 -4.99
CA CYS A 165 11.75 -16.04 -4.66
C CYS A 165 12.91 -15.77 -5.62
N TYR A 166 13.18 -14.51 -5.98
CA TYR A 166 14.18 -14.20 -7.01
C TYR A 166 15.57 -13.84 -6.45
N GLN A 167 15.68 -13.65 -5.15
CA GLN A 167 16.95 -13.26 -4.56
C GLN A 167 18.06 -14.30 -4.80
N LYS A 168 19.26 -13.83 -5.08
CA LYS A 168 20.44 -14.68 -5.16
C LYS A 168 20.85 -15.14 -3.75
N GLY A 169 20.96 -16.44 -3.55
CA GLY A 169 21.28 -17.02 -2.26
C GLY A 169 20.07 -17.63 -1.57
N PHE A 170 20.27 -18.14 -0.37
CA PHE A 170 19.25 -18.84 0.39
C PHE A 170 18.91 -18.10 1.67
N GLY A 171 17.69 -17.59 1.73
CA GLY A 171 17.11 -16.96 2.92
C GLY A 171 16.17 -17.87 3.72
N GLY A 172 16.02 -19.13 3.33
CA GLY A 172 15.01 -20.04 3.88
C GLY A 172 13.61 -19.73 3.35
N HIS A 173 12.64 -20.56 3.70
CA HIS A 173 11.24 -20.39 3.25
C HIS A 173 10.58 -19.12 3.78
N PHE A 174 11.05 -18.53 4.87
CA PHE A 174 10.56 -17.25 5.38
C PHE A 174 11.00 -16.03 4.58
N HIS A 175 11.97 -16.18 3.67
CA HIS A 175 12.46 -15.10 2.82
C HIS A 175 12.22 -15.37 1.33
N ASN A 176 11.71 -16.54 0.99
CA ASN A 176 11.45 -16.98 -0.37
C ASN A 176 9.99 -17.45 -0.44
N ASP A 177 9.09 -16.56 -0.80
CA ASP A 177 7.65 -16.80 -0.84
C ASP A 177 7.04 -16.21 -2.11
N ASN A 178 6.08 -16.93 -2.69
CA ASN A 178 5.28 -16.51 -3.85
C ASN A 178 3.77 -16.59 -3.54
N SER A 179 3.39 -16.56 -2.28
CA SER A 179 1.99 -16.75 -1.83
C SER A 179 1.12 -15.51 -2.08
N VAL A 180 1.09 -15.02 -3.31
CA VAL A 180 0.30 -13.82 -3.67
C VAL A 180 -1.21 -14.10 -3.81
N ALA A 181 -1.62 -15.37 -3.93
CA ALA A 181 -3.01 -15.71 -4.18
C ALA A 181 -3.98 -15.19 -3.11
N ALA A 182 -3.54 -15.16 -1.84
CA ALA A 182 -4.36 -14.64 -0.74
C ALA A 182 -4.61 -13.11 -0.84
N LEU A 183 -3.74 -12.39 -1.55
CA LEU A 183 -3.83 -10.95 -1.77
C LEU A 183 -4.72 -10.64 -2.97
N LEU A 184 -4.58 -11.41 -4.06
CA LEU A 184 -5.36 -11.25 -5.30
C LEU A 184 -6.88 -11.37 -5.09
N ASP A 185 -7.31 -12.03 -4.04
CA ASP A 185 -8.72 -12.27 -3.73
C ASP A 185 -9.32 -11.22 -2.77
N ILE A 186 -8.60 -10.13 -2.51
CA ILE A 186 -9.05 -9.05 -1.63
C ILE A 186 -9.72 -7.94 -2.45
N PRO A 187 -11.06 -7.77 -2.36
CA PRO A 187 -11.75 -6.70 -3.07
C PRO A 187 -11.30 -5.32 -2.60
N GLY A 188 -11.06 -4.39 -3.52
CA GLY A 188 -10.66 -3.02 -3.22
C GLY A 188 -9.16 -2.80 -3.06
N LEU A 189 -8.35 -3.86 -3.02
CA LEU A 189 -6.90 -3.76 -3.03
C LEU A 189 -6.39 -3.52 -4.46
N ILE A 190 -5.49 -2.56 -4.63
CA ILE A 190 -4.78 -2.34 -5.89
C ILE A 190 -3.41 -3.00 -5.75
N GLU A 191 -3.12 -3.96 -6.62
CA GLU A 191 -1.83 -4.63 -6.64
C GLU A 191 -0.99 -4.19 -7.84
N ALA A 192 0.28 -3.89 -7.57
CA ALA A 192 1.28 -3.57 -8.58
C ALA A 192 2.53 -4.42 -8.38
N SER A 193 2.96 -5.09 -9.44
CA SER A 193 4.17 -5.92 -9.43
C SER A 193 4.97 -5.65 -10.72
N PRO A 194 5.91 -4.72 -10.70
CA PRO A 194 6.70 -4.38 -11.87
C PRO A 194 7.74 -5.46 -12.16
N SER A 195 7.98 -5.74 -13.43
CA SER A 195 9.04 -6.66 -13.87
C SER A 195 10.27 -5.95 -14.43
N HIS A 196 10.17 -4.64 -14.66
CA HIS A 196 11.23 -3.82 -15.24
C HIS A 196 11.43 -2.51 -14.43
N PRO A 197 12.65 -1.97 -14.34
CA PRO A 197 12.92 -0.74 -13.59
C PRO A 197 12.08 0.46 -14.01
N ASP A 198 11.84 0.64 -15.31
CA ASP A 198 11.03 1.76 -15.80
C ASP A 198 9.57 1.63 -15.35
N ASP A 199 9.03 0.42 -15.39
CA ASP A 199 7.68 0.13 -14.90
C ASP A 199 7.58 0.34 -13.38
N ALA A 200 8.64 -0.01 -12.64
CA ALA A 200 8.67 0.15 -11.18
C ALA A 200 8.53 1.61 -10.76
N PHE A 201 9.23 2.51 -11.43
CA PHE A 201 9.11 3.94 -11.16
C PHE A 201 7.67 4.42 -11.42
N ALA A 202 7.14 4.13 -12.60
CA ALA A 202 5.81 4.58 -13.00
C ALA A 202 4.71 3.97 -12.12
N ALA A 203 4.77 2.68 -11.84
CA ALA A 203 3.77 1.98 -11.03
C ALA A 203 3.75 2.47 -9.58
N LEU A 204 4.92 2.69 -8.95
CA LEU A 204 4.96 3.21 -7.58
C LEU A 204 4.41 4.64 -7.50
N CYS A 205 4.75 5.50 -8.47
CA CYS A 205 4.17 6.84 -8.55
C CYS A 205 2.65 6.79 -8.76
N ALA A 206 2.15 5.86 -9.59
CA ALA A 206 0.73 5.67 -9.82
C ALA A 206 0.00 5.19 -8.56
N CYS A 207 0.57 4.24 -7.81
CA CYS A 207 0.03 3.80 -6.52
C CYS A 207 -0.03 4.96 -5.51
N ALA A 208 1.04 5.75 -5.40
CA ALA A 208 1.06 6.91 -4.50
C ALA A 208 0.04 7.97 -4.91
N HIS A 209 -0.14 8.21 -6.22
CA HIS A 209 -1.15 9.12 -6.72
C HIS A 209 -2.57 8.62 -6.43
N ALA A 210 -2.86 7.36 -6.70
CA ALA A 210 -4.16 6.76 -6.39
C ALA A 210 -4.47 6.82 -4.89
N ALA A 211 -3.51 6.45 -4.04
CA ALA A 211 -3.67 6.55 -2.59
C ALA A 211 -3.95 7.99 -2.15
N ALA A 212 -3.17 8.97 -2.64
CA ALA A 212 -3.30 10.37 -2.23
C ALA A 212 -4.59 11.04 -2.73
N THR A 213 -5.13 10.64 -3.89
CA THR A 213 -6.27 11.32 -4.51
C THR A 213 -7.62 10.64 -4.29
N THR A 214 -7.62 9.31 -4.12
CA THR A 214 -8.85 8.53 -3.95
C THR A 214 -8.92 7.79 -2.61
N GLY A 215 -7.85 7.83 -1.82
CA GLY A 215 -7.78 7.05 -0.58
C GLY A 215 -7.60 5.55 -0.81
N ALA A 216 -7.12 5.15 -1.98
CA ALA A 216 -6.92 3.74 -2.32
C ALA A 216 -5.84 3.09 -1.46
N LEU A 217 -6.05 1.83 -1.09
CA LEU A 217 -5.02 0.95 -0.54
C LEU A 217 -4.30 0.26 -1.69
N CYS A 218 -3.00 0.50 -1.79
CA CYS A 218 -2.14 -0.11 -2.80
C CYS A 218 -1.14 -1.07 -2.16
N LEU A 219 -0.93 -2.19 -2.81
CA LEU A 219 0.14 -3.14 -2.51
C LEU A 219 1.16 -3.09 -3.66
N PHE A 220 2.40 -2.80 -3.33
CA PHE A 220 3.49 -2.72 -4.28
C PHE A 220 4.51 -3.82 -4.01
N LEU A 221 4.49 -4.87 -4.83
CA LEU A 221 5.40 -5.99 -4.74
C LEU A 221 6.72 -5.67 -5.45
N GLU A 222 7.82 -5.91 -4.77
CA GLU A 222 9.18 -5.59 -5.25
C GLU A 222 9.93 -6.88 -5.58
N PRO A 223 9.96 -7.33 -6.85
CA PRO A 223 10.70 -8.52 -7.27
C PRO A 223 12.21 -8.23 -7.40
N ILE A 224 12.88 -8.04 -6.29
CA ILE A 224 14.30 -7.68 -6.13
C ILE A 224 15.13 -8.78 -5.48
#